data_f19e1302b70d770f21f4ede56fc26afd
#
_entry.id   f19e1302b70d770f21f4ede56fc26afd
#
_cell.length_a   1.000
_cell.length_b   1.000
_cell.length_c   1.000
_cell.angle_alpha   90.00
_cell.angle_beta   90.00
_cell.angle_gamma   90.00
#
_symmetry.space_group_name_H-M   'P 1'
#
loop_
_entity.id
_entity.type
_entity.pdbx_description
1 polymer ?
#
loop_
_entity_poly.entity_id
_entity_poly.type
_entity_poly.pdbx_seq_one_letter_code
_entity_poly.pdbx_strand_id
1 'polypeptide(L)'
;MTGYNVLHPMGWDAFGLPAEQYAIETGTHPRHTTATNVKRFREQLKSLGFSYDWDREVATCDSKYYKWTQWIFLQLLDQGLAYQAEVPVNWCPALGTVLANEEVIDGVSERGGHPVVRRPMKQWMLRITDYAERLLDDLDGLDWPESIKEMQRNWIGRSEGVQLSFGLSNTQEKVEVFTTRPDTLFGVTYLVLAPEHPLVHMLISEGQATAVEEYIEAANRKSDLERTDLAKEKTGVFTGTFAIHPLTREEIPIWVAEYVLGTYGTGAIMAVPAHDERDNEFAAAFELPVISVVTPPDSSCMCYTDSGLMQNSACEALDVNGMSNIDAGQRITTWLERNSVGTQTVNYKLRDWLFARQRYWGEPFPVVYSDDCFS
;
A
#
# COMPACT_ATOMS: atom_id res chain seq x y z
N MET A 1 17.18 43.32 4.43
CA MET A 1 17.77 44.37 3.59
C MET A 1 16.77 44.90 2.56
N THR A 2 15.71 44.16 2.28
CA THR A 2 14.64 44.53 1.31
C THR A 2 13.41 45.15 1.99
N GLY A 3 13.48 45.48 3.29
CA GLY A 3 12.41 46.16 4.06
C GLY A 3 11.33 45.22 4.62
N TYR A 4 11.47 43.92 4.51
CA TYR A 4 10.52 42.95 5.07
C TYR A 4 10.93 42.53 6.48
N ASN A 5 9.93 42.35 7.38
CA ASN A 5 10.10 41.58 8.60
C ASN A 5 10.15 40.09 8.29
N VAL A 6 11.21 39.42 8.70
CA VAL A 6 11.43 38.02 8.44
C VAL A 6 11.39 37.24 9.75
N LEU A 7 10.43 36.31 9.88
CA LEU A 7 10.40 35.31 10.94
C LEU A 7 11.20 34.10 10.48
N HIS A 8 12.40 33.91 11.04
CA HIS A 8 13.30 32.81 10.66
C HIS A 8 13.91 32.17 11.92
N PRO A 9 13.12 31.43 12.71
CA PRO A 9 13.62 30.74 13.90
C PRO A 9 14.44 29.52 13.53
N MET A 10 15.31 29.06 14.44
CA MET A 10 15.94 27.76 14.38
C MET A 10 15.04 26.70 15.06
N GLY A 11 14.78 25.58 14.36
CA GLY A 11 14.11 24.42 14.90
C GLY A 11 15.03 23.19 14.88
N TRP A 12 15.16 22.54 16.04
CA TRP A 12 15.92 21.31 16.19
C TRP A 12 14.97 20.12 16.11
N ASP A 13 15.12 19.31 15.06
CA ASP A 13 14.51 17.99 15.02
C ASP A 13 15.35 17.04 15.87
N ALA A 14 14.87 16.79 17.09
CA ALA A 14 15.70 16.33 18.19
C ALA A 14 15.25 14.96 18.79
N PHE A 15 14.25 14.33 18.20
CA PHE A 15 13.86 12.97 18.48
C PHE A 15 14.46 11.98 17.45
N GLY A 16 14.34 10.69 17.70
CA GLY A 16 14.58 9.66 16.71
C GLY A 16 15.65 8.64 17.06
N LEU A 17 15.77 7.65 16.16
CA LEU A 17 16.64 6.47 16.27
C LEU A 17 18.14 6.80 16.47
N PRO A 18 18.75 7.81 15.83
CA PRO A 18 20.18 8.09 16.01
C PRO A 18 20.60 8.32 17.45
N ALA A 19 19.76 9.06 18.21
CA ALA A 19 20.05 9.33 19.62
C ALA A 19 19.87 8.08 20.50
N GLU A 20 18.92 7.20 20.15
CA GLU A 20 18.71 5.92 20.83
C GLU A 20 19.89 4.98 20.62
N GLN A 21 20.35 4.82 19.39
CA GLN A 21 21.50 3.94 19.08
C GLN A 21 22.77 4.41 19.78
N TYR A 22 23.04 5.72 19.76
CA TYR A 22 24.15 6.28 20.50
C TYR A 22 24.04 6.03 22.02
N ALA A 23 22.82 6.07 22.56
CA ALA A 23 22.57 5.75 23.96
C ALA A 23 22.88 4.28 24.30
N ILE A 24 22.50 3.35 23.41
CA ILE A 24 22.80 1.92 23.55
C ILE A 24 24.32 1.70 23.53
N GLU A 25 25.03 2.30 22.59
CA GLU A 25 26.48 2.16 22.42
C GLU A 25 27.29 2.76 23.56
N THR A 26 26.85 3.90 24.12
CA THR A 26 27.65 4.69 25.09
C THR A 26 27.12 4.66 26.51
N GLY A 27 25.90 4.14 26.73
CA GLY A 27 25.22 4.25 28.03
C GLY A 27 24.77 5.66 28.38
N THR A 28 24.82 6.63 27.43
CA THR A 28 24.46 8.03 27.66
C THR A 28 23.01 8.26 27.29
N HIS A 29 22.19 8.74 28.24
CA HIS A 29 20.78 9.02 27.98
C HIS A 29 20.59 10.02 26.82
N PRO A 30 19.67 9.78 25.85
CA PRO A 30 19.47 10.60 24.64
C PRO A 30 19.31 12.09 24.92
N ARG A 31 18.65 12.47 26.00
CA ARG A 31 18.49 13.88 26.43
C ARG A 31 19.83 14.61 26.54
N HIS A 32 20.85 13.98 27.12
CA HIS A 32 22.15 14.60 27.34
C HIS A 32 22.91 14.75 26.01
N THR A 33 22.89 13.72 25.19
CA THR A 33 23.51 13.75 23.86
C THR A 33 22.86 14.81 23.00
N THR A 34 21.53 14.83 22.92
CA THR A 34 20.77 15.82 22.14
C THR A 34 21.07 17.25 22.60
N ALA A 35 21.06 17.52 23.91
CA ALA A 35 21.38 18.86 24.45
C ALA A 35 22.80 19.29 24.09
N THR A 36 23.77 18.39 24.18
CA THR A 36 25.16 18.65 23.81
C THR A 36 25.31 18.96 22.33
N ASN A 37 24.66 18.16 21.48
CA ASN A 37 24.70 18.34 20.03
C ASN A 37 24.02 19.65 19.60
N VAL A 38 22.83 19.96 20.12
CA VAL A 38 22.13 21.22 19.86
C VAL A 38 23.00 22.42 20.23
N LYS A 39 23.65 22.39 21.40
CA LYS A 39 24.59 23.43 21.80
C LYS A 39 25.72 23.59 20.79
N ARG A 40 26.32 22.47 20.36
CA ARG A 40 27.44 22.48 19.41
C ARG A 40 27.01 23.01 18.04
N PHE A 41 25.91 22.52 17.50
CA PHE A 41 25.36 23.01 16.22
C PHE A 41 25.01 24.50 16.26
N ARG A 42 24.43 24.98 17.35
CA ARG A 42 24.14 26.41 17.56
C ARG A 42 25.40 27.26 17.48
N GLU A 43 26.50 26.83 18.14
CA GLU A 43 27.79 27.52 18.11
C GLU A 43 28.34 27.57 16.69
N GLN A 44 28.29 26.47 15.96
CA GLN A 44 28.75 26.36 14.57
C GLN A 44 27.93 27.25 13.63
N LEU A 45 26.59 27.21 13.71
CA LEU A 45 25.72 28.03 12.87
C LEU A 45 25.88 29.52 13.15
N LYS A 46 26.07 29.90 14.41
CA LYS A 46 26.39 31.30 14.77
C LYS A 46 27.73 31.77 14.22
N SER A 47 28.74 30.88 14.16
CA SER A 47 30.04 31.21 13.59
C SER A 47 29.99 31.46 12.08
N LEU A 48 29.01 30.89 11.37
CA LEU A 48 28.77 31.13 9.95
C LEU A 48 27.99 32.42 9.67
N GLY A 49 27.49 33.11 10.71
CA GLY A 49 26.81 34.40 10.57
C GLY A 49 25.40 34.33 9.99
N PHE A 50 24.72 33.19 10.11
CA PHE A 50 23.33 33.07 9.68
C PHE A 50 22.39 33.95 10.52
N SER A 51 21.44 34.60 9.85
CA SER A 51 20.49 35.54 10.46
C SER A 51 19.23 34.86 11.01
N TYR A 52 19.41 33.81 11.83
CA TYR A 52 18.29 33.20 12.55
C TYR A 52 17.82 34.04 13.72
N ASP A 53 16.52 33.97 14.03
CA ASP A 53 15.93 34.51 15.24
C ASP A 53 16.15 33.49 16.39
N TRP A 54 17.31 33.61 17.05
CA TRP A 54 17.73 32.71 18.12
C TRP A 54 16.87 32.81 19.38
N ASP A 55 16.12 33.91 19.55
CA ASP A 55 15.20 34.10 20.70
C ASP A 55 13.91 33.28 20.54
N ARG A 56 13.62 32.83 19.29
CA ARG A 56 12.50 31.95 18.96
C ARG A 56 12.92 30.51 18.61
N GLU A 57 14.07 30.12 19.07
CA GLU A 57 14.58 28.75 18.94
C GLU A 57 13.65 27.73 19.61
N VAL A 58 13.37 26.62 18.94
CA VAL A 58 12.54 25.52 19.43
C VAL A 58 13.24 24.18 19.24
N ALA A 59 12.87 23.18 20.03
CA ALA A 59 13.31 21.79 19.86
C ALA A 59 12.11 20.85 19.95
N THR A 60 12.01 19.91 19.03
CA THR A 60 10.89 18.95 18.96
C THR A 60 10.81 18.08 20.20
N CYS A 61 11.93 17.82 20.89
CA CYS A 61 11.98 17.05 22.14
C CYS A 61 11.66 17.87 23.41
N ASP A 62 11.37 19.17 23.29
CA ASP A 62 10.92 19.97 24.42
C ASP A 62 9.42 19.76 24.67
N SER A 63 9.05 19.46 25.91
CA SER A 63 7.66 19.28 26.31
C SER A 63 6.78 20.51 26.08
N LYS A 64 7.36 21.73 26.12
CA LYS A 64 6.66 22.96 25.75
C LYS A 64 6.32 23.01 24.26
N TYR A 65 7.07 22.30 23.42
CA TYR A 65 6.84 22.21 21.99
C TYR A 65 5.91 21.03 21.65
N TYR A 66 6.27 19.80 22.02
CA TYR A 66 5.52 18.63 21.58
C TYR A 66 4.12 18.50 22.19
N LYS A 67 3.81 19.22 23.27
CA LYS A 67 2.43 19.31 23.76
C LYS A 67 1.44 19.78 22.69
N TRP A 68 1.90 20.55 21.69
CA TRP A 68 1.05 21.00 20.59
C TRP A 68 0.81 19.91 19.56
N THR A 69 1.80 19.08 19.27
CA THR A 69 1.64 17.90 18.44
C THR A 69 0.69 16.91 19.12
N GLN A 70 0.84 16.72 20.44
CA GLN A 70 -0.08 15.90 21.22
C GLN A 70 -1.52 16.44 21.19
N TRP A 71 -1.68 17.75 21.27
CA TRP A 71 -2.99 18.39 21.16
C TRP A 71 -3.60 18.19 19.75
N ILE A 72 -2.81 18.33 18.69
CA ILE A 72 -3.25 18.07 17.32
C ILE A 72 -3.68 16.60 17.19
N PHE A 73 -2.90 15.67 17.72
CA PHE A 73 -3.26 14.26 17.72
C PHE A 73 -4.62 13.99 18.38
N LEU A 74 -4.87 14.61 19.54
CA LEU A 74 -6.16 14.48 20.24
C LEU A 74 -7.33 15.05 19.41
N GLN A 75 -7.11 16.16 18.69
CA GLN A 75 -8.13 16.69 17.79
C GLN A 75 -8.43 15.72 16.62
N LEU A 76 -7.40 15.08 16.07
CA LEU A 76 -7.56 14.09 15.02
C LEU A 76 -8.26 12.83 15.55
N LEU A 77 -7.95 12.41 16.77
CA LEU A 77 -8.59 11.27 17.43
C LEU A 77 -10.09 11.55 17.69
N ASP A 78 -10.44 12.72 18.18
CA ASP A 78 -11.81 13.14 18.45
C ASP A 78 -12.66 13.17 17.17
N GLN A 79 -12.04 13.49 16.04
CA GLN A 79 -12.68 13.48 14.72
C GLN A 79 -12.66 12.11 14.01
N GLY A 80 -12.12 11.07 14.62
CA GLY A 80 -11.99 9.74 14.03
C GLY A 80 -10.95 9.64 12.91
N LEU A 81 -10.13 10.69 12.74
CA LEU A 81 -9.05 10.72 11.74
C LEU A 81 -7.78 10.00 12.24
N ALA A 82 -7.56 9.94 13.56
CA ALA A 82 -6.56 9.07 14.15
C ALA A 82 -7.25 7.81 14.68
N TYR A 83 -6.71 6.64 14.38
CA TYR A 83 -7.29 5.36 14.79
C TYR A 83 -6.20 4.30 14.97
N GLN A 84 -6.55 3.18 15.63
CA GLN A 84 -5.65 2.04 15.75
C GLN A 84 -6.07 0.93 14.81
N ALA A 85 -5.07 0.34 14.13
CA ALA A 85 -5.25 -0.85 13.32
C ALA A 85 -4.07 -1.80 13.51
N GLU A 86 -4.31 -3.08 13.31
CA GLU A 86 -3.26 -4.07 13.16
C GLU A 86 -2.82 -4.07 11.71
N VAL A 87 -1.58 -3.64 11.47
CA VAL A 87 -1.03 -3.48 10.12
C VAL A 87 0.33 -4.18 10.01
N PRO A 88 0.68 -4.75 8.85
CA PRO A 88 2.00 -5.32 8.63
C PRO A 88 3.06 -4.22 8.64
N VAL A 89 4.06 -4.37 9.49
CA VAL A 89 5.16 -3.40 9.67
C VAL A 89 6.51 -4.08 9.48
N ASN A 90 7.51 -3.30 9.08
CA ASN A 90 8.90 -3.75 8.99
C ASN A 90 9.54 -3.69 10.38
N TRP A 91 9.51 -4.79 11.10
CA TRP A 91 10.07 -4.90 12.45
C TRP A 91 11.53 -5.34 12.39
N CYS A 92 12.41 -4.58 13.03
CA CYS A 92 13.80 -4.96 13.24
C CYS A 92 14.02 -5.39 14.70
N PRO A 93 14.16 -6.70 15.01
CA PRO A 93 14.34 -7.16 16.37
C PRO A 93 15.60 -6.60 17.05
N ALA A 94 16.69 -6.49 16.29
CA ALA A 94 17.98 -5.99 16.80
C ALA A 94 17.93 -4.51 17.20
N LEU A 95 17.17 -3.69 16.45
CA LEU A 95 16.97 -2.27 16.75
C LEU A 95 15.77 -2.02 17.69
N GLY A 96 14.92 -3.04 17.90
CA GLY A 96 13.73 -2.97 18.76
C GLY A 96 12.68 -1.96 18.25
N THR A 97 12.57 -1.77 16.93
CA THR A 97 11.72 -0.73 16.36
C THR A 97 11.12 -1.11 15.00
N VAL A 98 10.06 -0.41 14.63
CA VAL A 98 9.49 -0.42 13.27
C VAL A 98 10.30 0.53 12.40
N LEU A 99 10.62 0.10 11.19
CA LEU A 99 11.35 0.85 10.17
C LEU A 99 10.42 1.27 9.05
N ALA A 100 10.67 2.45 8.47
CA ALA A 100 10.04 2.88 7.24
C ALA A 100 10.56 2.02 6.05
N ASN A 101 9.84 2.02 4.93
CA ASN A 101 10.27 1.24 3.76
C ASN A 101 11.64 1.68 3.24
N GLU A 102 11.93 2.97 3.33
CA GLU A 102 13.20 3.58 2.90
C GLU A 102 14.39 3.20 3.82
N GLU A 103 14.11 2.75 5.04
CA GLU A 103 15.11 2.29 6.03
C GLU A 103 15.42 0.79 5.89
N VAL A 104 14.80 0.09 4.92
CA VAL A 104 15.01 -1.34 4.65
C VAL A 104 15.60 -1.51 3.25
N ILE A 105 16.78 -2.11 3.16
CA ILE A 105 17.51 -2.37 1.92
C ILE A 105 17.84 -3.86 1.88
N ASP A 106 17.41 -4.55 0.84
CA ASP A 106 17.64 -6.01 0.67
C ASP A 106 17.24 -6.84 1.90
N GLY A 107 16.11 -6.51 2.54
CA GLY A 107 15.60 -7.23 3.72
C GLY A 107 16.34 -6.96 5.03
N VAL A 108 17.29 -6.02 5.04
CA VAL A 108 18.03 -5.61 6.23
C VAL A 108 17.87 -4.13 6.53
N SER A 109 18.07 -3.73 7.78
CA SER A 109 18.04 -2.32 8.17
C SER A 109 19.21 -1.57 7.56
N GLU A 110 18.98 -0.36 7.03
CA GLU A 110 20.04 0.56 6.56
C GLU A 110 21.09 0.79 7.64
N ARG A 111 20.67 0.90 8.89
CA ARG A 111 21.55 0.99 10.06
C ARG A 111 21.86 -0.38 10.62
N GLY A 112 23.14 -0.75 10.58
CA GLY A 112 23.68 -1.95 11.21
C GLY A 112 23.45 -3.23 10.41
N GLY A 113 22.74 -3.23 9.28
CA GLY A 113 22.54 -4.40 8.42
C GLY A 113 21.82 -5.56 9.12
N HIS A 114 20.89 -5.26 10.03
CA HIS A 114 20.17 -6.28 10.81
C HIS A 114 18.96 -6.82 10.03
N PRO A 115 18.66 -8.11 10.12
CA PRO A 115 17.47 -8.69 9.51
C PRO A 115 16.18 -7.98 9.92
N VAL A 116 15.33 -7.69 8.95
CA VAL A 116 14.01 -7.11 9.15
C VAL A 116 12.96 -8.16 8.82
N VAL A 117 11.91 -8.23 9.64
CA VAL A 117 10.80 -9.16 9.44
C VAL A 117 9.49 -8.38 9.33
N ARG A 118 8.64 -8.73 8.37
CA ARG A 118 7.27 -8.21 8.32
C ARG A 118 6.41 -8.96 9.32
N ARG A 119 5.72 -8.23 10.17
CA ARG A 119 4.74 -8.80 11.10
C ARG A 119 3.60 -7.83 11.36
N PRO A 120 2.38 -8.34 11.63
CA PRO A 120 1.28 -7.50 12.05
C PRO A 120 1.57 -6.92 13.43
N MET A 121 1.32 -5.63 13.60
CA MET A 121 1.41 -4.93 14.88
C MET A 121 0.31 -3.88 14.97
N LYS A 122 -0.25 -3.72 16.18
CA LYS A 122 -1.20 -2.66 16.47
C LYS A 122 -0.50 -1.30 16.43
N GLN A 123 -0.95 -0.41 15.56
CA GLN A 123 -0.32 0.87 15.27
C GLN A 123 -1.35 2.00 15.23
N TRP A 124 -0.89 3.23 15.52
CA TRP A 124 -1.67 4.43 15.25
C TRP A 124 -1.53 4.83 13.78
N MET A 125 -2.69 5.04 13.16
CA MET A 125 -2.84 5.43 11.76
C MET A 125 -3.53 6.78 11.67
N LEU A 126 -3.21 7.57 10.64
CA LEU A 126 -3.97 8.76 10.26
C LEU A 126 -4.70 8.49 8.94
N ARG A 127 -6.01 8.75 8.94
CA ARG A 127 -6.94 8.54 7.82
C ARG A 127 -6.79 9.64 6.76
N ILE A 128 -5.61 9.73 6.15
CA ILE A 128 -5.34 10.71 5.09
C ILE A 128 -6.10 10.39 3.80
N THR A 129 -6.55 9.16 3.62
CA THR A 129 -7.35 8.73 2.47
C THR A 129 -8.70 9.43 2.40
N ASP A 130 -9.27 9.87 3.51
CA ASP A 130 -10.51 10.66 3.55
C ASP A 130 -10.39 12.01 2.81
N TYR A 131 -9.15 12.45 2.57
CA TYR A 131 -8.84 13.70 1.86
C TYR A 131 -8.38 13.48 0.41
N ALA A 132 -8.34 12.25 -0.07
CA ALA A 132 -7.76 11.90 -1.37
C ALA A 132 -8.42 12.68 -2.52
N GLU A 133 -9.76 12.72 -2.58
CA GLU A 133 -10.50 13.43 -3.62
C GLU A 133 -10.28 14.95 -3.53
N ARG A 134 -10.40 15.51 -2.32
CA ARG A 134 -10.15 16.93 -2.09
C ARG A 134 -8.73 17.34 -2.45
N LEU A 135 -7.72 16.49 -2.14
CA LEU A 135 -6.34 16.78 -2.52
C LEU A 135 -6.16 16.83 -4.04
N LEU A 136 -6.90 16.01 -4.81
CA LEU A 136 -6.90 16.07 -6.28
C LEU A 136 -7.56 17.35 -6.80
N ASP A 137 -8.74 17.68 -6.28
CA ASP A 137 -9.49 18.88 -6.68
C ASP A 137 -8.71 20.17 -6.39
N ASP A 138 -8.09 20.25 -5.21
CA ASP A 138 -7.32 21.42 -4.78
C ASP A 138 -6.04 21.64 -5.61
N LEU A 139 -5.50 20.61 -6.30
CA LEU A 139 -4.35 20.77 -7.21
C LEU A 139 -4.63 21.72 -8.38
N ASP A 140 -5.84 21.74 -8.90
CA ASP A 140 -6.19 22.54 -10.08
C ASP A 140 -6.12 24.03 -9.78
N GLY A 141 -6.39 24.43 -8.53
CA GLY A 141 -6.30 25.82 -8.07
C GLY A 141 -4.88 26.33 -7.76
N LEU A 142 -3.86 25.46 -7.77
CA LEU A 142 -2.49 25.85 -7.42
C LEU A 142 -1.72 26.41 -8.62
N ASP A 143 -0.93 27.46 -8.38
CA ASP A 143 0.04 28.00 -9.35
C ASP A 143 1.36 27.20 -9.26
N TRP A 144 1.28 25.90 -9.55
CA TRP A 144 2.42 25.00 -9.56
C TRP A 144 2.73 24.52 -10.99
N PRO A 145 4.00 24.16 -11.29
CA PRO A 145 4.34 23.49 -12.54
C PRO A 145 3.51 22.21 -12.74
N GLU A 146 3.02 21.99 -13.97
CA GLU A 146 2.15 20.85 -14.27
C GLU A 146 2.82 19.50 -13.95
N SER A 147 4.13 19.40 -14.16
CA SER A 147 4.92 18.20 -13.79
C SER A 147 4.82 17.85 -12.29
N ILE A 148 4.74 18.87 -11.43
CA ILE A 148 4.57 18.64 -9.97
C ILE A 148 3.14 18.20 -9.66
N LYS A 149 2.13 18.84 -10.29
CA LYS A 149 0.73 18.42 -10.13
C LYS A 149 0.53 16.98 -10.58
N GLU A 150 1.14 16.61 -11.72
CA GLU A 150 1.07 15.24 -12.25
C GLU A 150 1.73 14.22 -11.31
N MET A 151 2.87 14.56 -10.71
CA MET A 151 3.50 13.73 -9.67
C MET A 151 2.56 13.51 -8.48
N GLN A 152 1.83 14.56 -8.04
CA GLN A 152 0.87 14.45 -6.94
C GLN A 152 -0.34 13.60 -7.34
N ARG A 153 -0.91 13.80 -8.55
CA ARG A 153 -2.01 12.97 -9.06
C ARG A 153 -1.62 11.51 -9.12
N ASN A 154 -0.43 11.20 -9.63
CA ASN A 154 0.11 9.84 -9.71
C ASN A 154 0.37 9.22 -8.34
N TRP A 155 0.80 10.03 -7.36
CA TRP A 155 0.98 9.59 -5.98
C TRP A 155 -0.34 9.24 -5.31
N ILE A 156 -1.36 10.09 -5.45
CA ILE A 156 -2.70 9.82 -4.94
C ILE A 156 -3.31 8.63 -5.69
N GLY A 157 -3.14 8.59 -7.02
CA GLY A 157 -3.43 7.45 -7.86
C GLY A 157 -4.88 7.02 -7.83
N ARG A 158 -5.80 7.96 -8.10
CA ARG A 158 -7.24 7.71 -8.23
C ARG A 158 -7.51 6.76 -9.40
N SER A 159 -8.26 5.71 -9.14
CA SER A 159 -8.67 4.70 -10.14
C SER A 159 -10.15 4.43 -10.02
N GLU A 160 -10.88 4.58 -11.12
CA GLU A 160 -12.28 4.16 -11.23
C GLU A 160 -12.35 2.72 -11.77
N GLY A 161 -13.20 1.91 -11.18
CA GLY A 161 -13.31 0.53 -11.58
C GLY A 161 -14.51 -0.17 -10.93
N VAL A 162 -14.45 -1.47 -10.90
CA VAL A 162 -15.49 -2.33 -10.30
C VAL A 162 -14.84 -3.21 -9.24
N GLN A 163 -15.41 -3.21 -8.05
CA GLN A 163 -15.16 -4.23 -7.04
C GLN A 163 -16.17 -5.35 -7.27
N LEU A 164 -15.70 -6.57 -7.42
CA LEU A 164 -16.55 -7.73 -7.69
C LEU A 164 -16.12 -8.95 -6.90
N SER A 165 -17.06 -9.88 -6.68
CA SER A 165 -16.86 -11.07 -5.87
C SER A 165 -16.83 -12.32 -6.72
N PHE A 166 -15.85 -13.17 -6.49
CA PHE A 166 -15.80 -14.54 -6.99
C PHE A 166 -16.17 -15.52 -5.87
N GLY A 167 -17.22 -16.30 -6.05
CA GLY A 167 -17.60 -17.35 -5.11
C GLY A 167 -16.52 -18.45 -5.08
N LEU A 168 -16.39 -19.14 -3.95
CA LEU A 168 -15.49 -20.29 -3.81
C LEU A 168 -16.25 -21.59 -4.07
N SER A 169 -15.60 -22.58 -4.70
CA SER A 169 -16.25 -23.84 -5.08
C SER A 169 -16.71 -24.69 -3.90
N ASN A 170 -16.07 -24.57 -2.73
CA ASN A 170 -16.29 -25.45 -1.58
C ASN A 170 -16.83 -24.76 -0.32
N THR A 171 -17.07 -23.44 -0.36
CA THR A 171 -17.54 -22.66 0.82
C THR A 171 -18.53 -21.59 0.37
N GLN A 172 -19.17 -20.91 1.34
CA GLN A 172 -20.00 -19.73 1.06
C GLN A 172 -19.18 -18.42 1.00
N GLU A 173 -17.89 -18.51 1.24
CA GLU A 173 -16.99 -17.36 1.20
C GLU A 173 -16.75 -16.89 -0.23
N LYS A 174 -16.28 -15.66 -0.35
CA LYS A 174 -16.00 -15.01 -1.64
C LYS A 174 -14.64 -14.34 -1.60
N VAL A 175 -13.97 -14.33 -2.74
CA VAL A 175 -12.79 -13.50 -2.98
C VAL A 175 -13.24 -12.22 -3.65
N GLU A 176 -12.95 -11.09 -3.04
CA GLU A 176 -13.22 -9.78 -3.60
C GLU A 176 -12.02 -9.27 -4.38
N VAL A 177 -12.25 -8.78 -5.60
CA VAL A 177 -11.22 -8.18 -6.45
C VAL A 177 -11.66 -6.81 -6.93
N PHE A 178 -10.70 -5.95 -7.20
CA PHE A 178 -10.93 -4.67 -7.86
C PHE A 178 -10.27 -4.67 -9.24
N THR A 179 -11.01 -4.20 -10.25
CA THR A 179 -10.48 -4.05 -11.62
C THR A 179 -10.89 -2.71 -12.24
N THR A 180 -9.97 -2.08 -12.95
CA THR A 180 -10.24 -0.93 -13.82
C THR A 180 -10.67 -1.35 -15.22
N ARG A 181 -10.61 -2.65 -15.53
CA ARG A 181 -10.92 -3.25 -16.83
C ARG A 181 -12.03 -4.30 -16.70
N PRO A 182 -13.27 -3.91 -16.32
CA PRO A 182 -14.40 -4.86 -16.25
C PRO A 182 -14.72 -5.50 -17.60
N ASP A 183 -14.38 -4.84 -18.71
CA ASP A 183 -14.48 -5.37 -20.08
C ASP A 183 -13.72 -6.70 -20.25
N THR A 184 -12.62 -6.91 -19.54
CA THR A 184 -11.81 -8.13 -19.67
C THR A 184 -12.29 -9.32 -18.83
N LEU A 185 -13.44 -9.19 -18.12
CA LEU A 185 -13.93 -10.21 -17.19
C LEU A 185 -14.05 -11.60 -17.83
N PHE A 186 -14.50 -11.72 -19.07
CA PHE A 186 -14.56 -13.00 -19.79
C PHE A 186 -13.19 -13.64 -20.08
N GLY A 187 -12.11 -12.86 -19.96
CA GLY A 187 -10.73 -13.30 -20.16
C GLY A 187 -10.02 -13.74 -18.88
N VAL A 188 -10.73 -13.75 -17.75
CA VAL A 188 -10.17 -14.19 -16.46
C VAL A 188 -9.94 -15.69 -16.48
N THR A 189 -8.70 -16.10 -16.25
CA THR A 189 -8.32 -17.52 -16.25
C THR A 189 -7.81 -18.04 -14.92
N TYR A 190 -7.48 -17.15 -14.00
CA TYR A 190 -7.10 -17.48 -12.61
C TYR A 190 -7.27 -16.26 -11.70
N LEU A 191 -7.30 -16.49 -10.38
CA LEU A 191 -7.18 -15.44 -9.36
C LEU A 191 -5.82 -15.52 -8.69
N VAL A 192 -5.32 -14.36 -8.26
CA VAL A 192 -4.08 -14.29 -7.47
C VAL A 192 -4.32 -13.51 -6.20
N LEU A 193 -3.90 -14.09 -5.09
CA LEU A 193 -3.95 -13.50 -3.76
C LEU A 193 -2.53 -13.07 -3.32
N ALA A 194 -2.48 -11.96 -2.60
CA ALA A 194 -1.25 -11.59 -1.90
C ALA A 194 -0.92 -12.64 -0.83
N PRO A 195 0.37 -12.91 -0.54
CA PRO A 195 0.78 -13.85 0.51
C PRO A 195 0.18 -13.55 1.90
N GLU A 196 -0.06 -12.28 2.19
CA GLU A 196 -0.64 -11.79 3.43
C GLU A 196 -2.18 -11.68 3.43
N HIS A 197 -2.85 -12.12 2.36
CA HIS A 197 -4.31 -12.01 2.26
C HIS A 197 -5.01 -12.92 3.31
N PRO A 198 -6.02 -12.41 4.05
CA PRO A 198 -6.65 -13.15 5.15
C PRO A 198 -7.22 -14.52 4.76
N LEU A 199 -7.72 -14.67 3.53
CA LEU A 199 -8.31 -15.91 3.06
C LEU A 199 -7.29 -16.98 2.67
N VAL A 200 -5.99 -16.68 2.53
CA VAL A 200 -5.00 -17.64 2.05
C VAL A 200 -5.00 -18.92 2.88
N HIS A 201 -4.88 -18.80 4.21
CA HIS A 201 -4.83 -19.98 5.09
C HIS A 201 -6.09 -20.87 5.02
N MET A 202 -7.25 -20.28 4.70
CA MET A 202 -8.50 -21.04 4.53
C MET A 202 -8.57 -21.74 3.18
N LEU A 203 -7.88 -21.21 2.16
CA LEU A 203 -7.90 -21.70 0.78
C LEU A 203 -6.84 -22.75 0.48
N ILE A 204 -5.96 -23.03 1.42
CA ILE A 204 -4.89 -24.02 1.25
C ILE A 204 -5.49 -25.44 1.35
N SER A 205 -5.35 -26.25 0.30
CA SER A 205 -5.67 -27.66 0.38
C SER A 205 -4.59 -28.44 1.15
N GLU A 206 -4.94 -29.57 1.78
CA GLU A 206 -3.99 -30.37 2.54
C GLU A 206 -2.72 -30.73 1.75
N GLY A 207 -2.87 -30.99 0.44
CA GLY A 207 -1.74 -31.33 -0.45
C GLY A 207 -0.81 -30.17 -0.77
N GLN A 208 -1.25 -28.91 -0.57
CA GLN A 208 -0.49 -27.70 -0.91
C GLN A 208 0.04 -26.95 0.34
N ALA A 209 -0.32 -27.38 1.53
CA ALA A 209 -0.04 -26.65 2.77
C ALA A 209 1.44 -26.28 2.93
N THR A 210 2.33 -27.24 2.82
CA THR A 210 3.77 -27.02 2.98
C THR A 210 4.32 -26.04 1.92
N ALA A 211 3.96 -26.23 0.66
CA ALA A 211 4.46 -25.39 -0.44
C ALA A 211 3.98 -23.95 -0.33
N VAL A 212 2.72 -23.73 0.07
CA VAL A 212 2.15 -22.39 0.24
C VAL A 212 2.76 -21.70 1.46
N GLU A 213 2.93 -22.39 2.59
CA GLU A 213 3.54 -21.83 3.80
C GLU A 213 5.01 -21.43 3.56
N GLU A 214 5.81 -22.29 2.93
CA GLU A 214 7.18 -21.96 2.55
C GLU A 214 7.27 -20.75 1.62
N TYR A 215 6.32 -20.65 0.66
CA TYR A 215 6.25 -19.51 -0.25
C TYR A 215 5.91 -18.21 0.49
N ILE A 216 4.92 -18.24 1.38
CA ILE A 216 4.54 -17.08 2.21
C ILE A 216 5.72 -16.60 3.07
N GLU A 217 6.43 -17.52 3.70
CA GLU A 217 7.61 -17.16 4.50
C GLU A 217 8.71 -16.50 3.64
N ALA A 218 8.95 -17.01 2.43
CA ALA A 218 9.92 -16.43 1.53
C ALA A 218 9.49 -15.01 1.04
N ALA A 219 8.21 -14.85 0.68
CA ALA A 219 7.66 -13.57 0.25
C ALA A 219 7.67 -12.51 1.36
N ASN A 220 7.43 -12.91 2.61
CA ASN A 220 7.44 -12.00 3.78
C ASN A 220 8.84 -11.45 4.13
N ARG A 221 9.91 -12.01 3.56
CA ARG A 221 11.27 -11.49 3.71
C ARG A 221 11.61 -10.40 2.71
N LYS A 222 10.78 -10.20 1.67
CA LYS A 222 10.99 -9.22 0.61
C LYS A 222 10.22 -7.93 0.90
N SER A 223 10.79 -6.80 0.50
CA SER A 223 10.09 -5.51 0.51
C SER A 223 9.03 -5.43 -0.59
N ASP A 224 8.06 -4.51 -0.46
CA ASP A 224 7.06 -4.28 -1.51
C ASP A 224 7.69 -3.87 -2.85
N LEU A 225 8.81 -3.14 -2.80
CA LEU A 225 9.56 -2.72 -3.98
C LEU A 225 10.19 -3.93 -4.71
N GLU A 226 10.83 -4.83 -3.96
CA GLU A 226 11.41 -6.05 -4.52
C GLU A 226 10.36 -7.00 -5.11
N ARG A 227 9.17 -7.04 -4.50
CA ARG A 227 8.03 -7.87 -4.94
C ARG A 227 7.40 -7.35 -6.23
N THR A 228 7.40 -6.04 -6.46
CA THR A 228 6.80 -5.39 -7.62
C THR A 228 7.78 -5.09 -8.75
N ASP A 229 9.04 -5.48 -8.61
CA ASP A 229 10.04 -5.32 -9.66
C ASP A 229 9.68 -6.14 -10.90
N LEU A 230 9.35 -5.43 -11.99
CA LEU A 230 8.94 -6.02 -13.27
C LEU A 230 10.04 -6.82 -13.96
N ALA A 231 11.31 -6.57 -13.62
CA ALA A 231 12.46 -7.25 -14.22
C ALA A 231 12.70 -8.66 -13.64
N LYS A 232 12.02 -9.04 -12.56
CA LYS A 232 12.20 -10.35 -11.93
C LYS A 232 11.26 -11.40 -12.53
N GLU A 233 11.74 -12.63 -12.52
CA GLU A 233 10.95 -13.82 -12.88
C GLU A 233 9.71 -13.92 -11.97
N LYS A 234 8.54 -14.20 -12.57
CA LYS A 234 7.29 -14.32 -11.82
C LYS A 234 7.26 -15.65 -11.07
N THR A 235 7.00 -15.55 -9.76
CA THR A 235 6.88 -16.72 -8.87
C THR A 235 5.50 -16.77 -8.25
N GLY A 236 5.06 -17.96 -7.89
CA GLY A 236 3.76 -18.19 -7.25
C GLY A 236 3.55 -19.64 -6.90
N VAL A 237 2.50 -19.90 -6.14
CA VAL A 237 2.11 -21.26 -5.72
C VAL A 237 0.60 -21.42 -5.83
N PHE A 238 0.16 -22.57 -6.35
CA PHE A 238 -1.25 -22.93 -6.43
C PHE A 238 -1.78 -23.32 -5.04
N THR A 239 -2.94 -22.80 -4.64
CA THR A 239 -3.54 -23.09 -3.32
C THR A 239 -4.18 -24.48 -3.23
N GLY A 240 -4.47 -25.09 -4.38
CA GLY A 240 -5.23 -26.33 -4.48
C GLY A 240 -6.76 -26.12 -4.48
N THR A 241 -7.23 -24.86 -4.55
CA THR A 241 -8.66 -24.51 -4.57
C THR A 241 -9.02 -23.65 -5.77
N PHE A 242 -10.32 -23.55 -6.03
CA PHE A 242 -10.87 -22.87 -7.20
C PHE A 242 -11.94 -21.85 -6.79
N ALA A 243 -12.02 -20.79 -7.57
CA ALA A 243 -13.12 -19.83 -7.53
C ALA A 243 -14.08 -20.07 -8.68
N ILE A 244 -15.32 -19.61 -8.52
CA ILE A 244 -16.36 -19.70 -9.55
C ILE A 244 -16.44 -18.37 -10.29
N HIS A 245 -16.21 -18.39 -11.57
CA HIS A 245 -16.33 -17.22 -12.43
C HIS A 245 -17.79 -16.70 -12.42
N PRO A 246 -18.02 -15.39 -12.14
CA PRO A 246 -19.38 -14.89 -11.93
C PRO A 246 -20.31 -14.99 -13.15
N LEU A 247 -19.78 -14.89 -14.37
CA LEU A 247 -20.53 -14.95 -15.63
C LEU A 247 -20.58 -16.35 -16.21
N THR A 248 -19.43 -17.00 -16.47
CA THR A 248 -19.37 -18.29 -17.16
C THR A 248 -19.68 -19.49 -16.27
N ARG A 249 -19.59 -19.31 -14.94
CA ARG A 249 -19.74 -20.35 -13.91
C ARG A 249 -18.66 -21.42 -13.93
N GLU A 250 -17.61 -21.22 -14.69
CA GLU A 250 -16.45 -22.10 -14.73
C GLU A 250 -15.59 -21.96 -13.47
N GLU A 251 -14.92 -23.04 -13.11
CA GLU A 251 -13.93 -23.03 -12.03
C GLU A 251 -12.61 -22.47 -12.54
N ILE A 252 -12.04 -21.50 -11.82
CA ILE A 252 -10.74 -20.89 -12.09
C ILE A 252 -9.82 -21.07 -10.89
N PRO A 253 -8.54 -21.47 -11.11
CA PRO A 253 -7.61 -21.75 -10.01
C PRO A 253 -7.24 -20.49 -9.25
N ILE A 254 -6.98 -20.67 -7.93
CA ILE A 254 -6.53 -19.60 -7.04
C ILE A 254 -5.05 -19.80 -6.72
N TRP A 255 -4.26 -18.77 -6.98
CA TRP A 255 -2.81 -18.75 -6.76
C TRP A 255 -2.46 -17.76 -5.65
N VAL A 256 -1.32 -17.97 -5.02
CA VAL A 256 -0.64 -16.99 -4.16
C VAL A 256 0.62 -16.54 -4.89
N ALA A 257 0.79 -15.22 -5.08
CA ALA A 257 1.97 -14.68 -5.73
C ALA A 257 2.41 -13.35 -5.14
N GLU A 258 3.71 -13.15 -5.07
CA GLU A 258 4.32 -11.99 -4.43
C GLU A 258 4.13 -10.65 -5.18
N TYR A 259 3.84 -10.68 -6.49
CA TYR A 259 3.60 -9.46 -7.25
C TYR A 259 2.24 -8.79 -6.94
N VAL A 260 1.36 -9.46 -6.20
CA VAL A 260 0.14 -8.90 -5.63
C VAL A 260 0.42 -8.44 -4.21
N LEU A 261 0.07 -7.19 -3.90
CA LEU A 261 0.27 -6.59 -2.58
C LEU A 261 -1.03 -6.59 -1.79
N GLY A 262 -1.03 -7.11 -0.57
CA GLY A 262 -2.19 -7.09 0.33
C GLY A 262 -2.58 -5.70 0.82
N THR A 263 -1.70 -4.74 0.62
CA THR A 263 -1.91 -3.33 0.98
C THR A 263 -2.52 -2.50 -0.15
N TYR A 264 -2.77 -3.07 -1.34
CA TYR A 264 -3.37 -2.39 -2.48
C TYR A 264 -4.68 -3.08 -2.90
N GLY A 265 -5.75 -2.27 -3.05
CA GLY A 265 -7.07 -2.79 -3.38
C GLY A 265 -7.58 -3.77 -2.30
N THR A 266 -8.01 -4.93 -2.75
CA THR A 266 -8.50 -6.01 -1.88
C THR A 266 -7.41 -7.01 -1.48
N GLY A 267 -6.17 -6.85 -1.97
CA GLY A 267 -5.11 -7.87 -1.83
C GLY A 267 -5.32 -9.10 -2.72
N ALA A 268 -6.25 -9.03 -3.65
CA ALA A 268 -6.54 -10.06 -4.63
C ALA A 268 -6.77 -9.44 -6.01
N ILE A 269 -6.39 -10.13 -7.06
CA ILE A 269 -6.63 -9.72 -8.45
C ILE A 269 -7.30 -10.83 -9.26
N MET A 270 -8.10 -10.45 -10.22
CA MET A 270 -8.48 -11.30 -11.34
C MET A 270 -7.41 -11.17 -12.42
N ALA A 271 -6.83 -12.29 -12.85
CA ALA A 271 -5.77 -12.28 -13.83
C ALA A 271 -6.33 -12.45 -15.26
N VAL A 272 -5.88 -11.57 -16.15
CA VAL A 272 -6.30 -11.49 -17.55
C VAL A 272 -5.10 -11.55 -18.50
N PRO A 273 -4.46 -12.70 -18.66
CA PRO A 273 -3.15 -12.84 -19.30
C PRO A 273 -3.08 -12.40 -20.77
N ALA A 274 -4.22 -12.29 -21.45
CA ALA A 274 -4.26 -11.72 -22.81
C ALA A 274 -4.22 -10.18 -22.82
N HIS A 275 -4.40 -9.50 -21.66
CA HIS A 275 -4.63 -8.05 -21.56
C HIS A 275 -3.87 -7.35 -20.42
N ASP A 276 -3.02 -8.08 -19.69
CA ASP A 276 -2.06 -7.54 -18.70
C ASP A 276 -0.72 -8.28 -18.85
N GLU A 277 0.36 -7.52 -18.99
CA GLU A 277 1.70 -8.08 -19.24
C GLU A 277 2.21 -8.93 -18.08
N ARG A 278 1.92 -8.53 -16.83
CA ARG A 278 2.36 -9.28 -15.63
C ARG A 278 1.62 -10.61 -15.52
N ASP A 279 0.33 -10.58 -15.82
CA ASP A 279 -0.49 -11.80 -15.85
C ASP A 279 -0.08 -12.72 -17.01
N ASN A 280 0.31 -12.15 -18.16
CA ASN A 280 0.81 -12.91 -19.29
C ASN A 280 2.12 -13.65 -18.96
N GLU A 281 3.08 -12.95 -18.37
CA GLU A 281 4.34 -13.53 -17.91
C GLU A 281 4.12 -14.64 -16.87
N PHE A 282 3.21 -14.43 -15.93
CA PHE A 282 2.84 -15.43 -14.93
C PHE A 282 2.17 -16.64 -15.58
N ALA A 283 1.19 -16.41 -16.46
CA ALA A 283 0.51 -17.48 -17.17
C ALA A 283 1.49 -18.33 -18.03
N ALA A 284 2.47 -17.68 -18.66
CA ALA A 284 3.51 -18.36 -19.41
C ALA A 284 4.42 -19.21 -18.50
N ALA A 285 4.80 -18.71 -17.33
CA ALA A 285 5.64 -19.44 -16.38
C ALA A 285 4.97 -20.67 -15.77
N PHE A 286 3.63 -20.63 -15.61
CA PHE A 286 2.85 -21.71 -14.99
C PHE A 286 1.94 -22.47 -15.96
N GLU A 287 2.12 -22.26 -17.26
CA GLU A 287 1.36 -22.93 -18.34
C GLU A 287 -0.18 -22.77 -18.19
N LEU A 288 -0.62 -21.56 -17.74
CA LEU A 288 -2.03 -21.26 -17.52
C LEU A 288 -2.72 -20.81 -18.83
N PRO A 289 -4.04 -21.01 -18.96
CA PRO A 289 -4.79 -20.61 -20.14
C PRO A 289 -4.73 -19.09 -20.38
N VAL A 290 -4.67 -18.69 -21.66
CA VAL A 290 -4.72 -17.30 -22.13
C VAL A 290 -5.92 -17.13 -23.05
N ILE A 291 -6.90 -16.31 -22.66
CA ILE A 291 -8.14 -16.07 -23.41
C ILE A 291 -8.18 -14.61 -23.86
N SER A 292 -8.03 -14.37 -25.16
CA SER A 292 -8.15 -13.03 -25.73
C SER A 292 -9.63 -12.63 -25.87
N VAL A 293 -10.02 -11.53 -25.25
CA VAL A 293 -11.39 -10.99 -25.27
C VAL A 293 -11.49 -9.62 -25.93
N VAL A 294 -10.37 -8.99 -26.26
CA VAL A 294 -10.29 -7.79 -27.09
C VAL A 294 -9.54 -8.15 -28.36
N THR A 295 -10.10 -7.83 -29.51
CA THR A 295 -9.49 -8.12 -30.81
C THR A 295 -8.25 -7.27 -31.04
N PRO A 296 -7.05 -7.85 -31.13
CA PRO A 296 -5.85 -7.10 -31.44
C PRO A 296 -5.81 -6.72 -32.93
N PRO A 297 -5.12 -5.63 -33.31
CA PRO A 297 -4.95 -5.22 -34.71
C PRO A 297 -4.09 -6.25 -35.52
N ASP A 298 -3.22 -6.97 -34.82
CA ASP A 298 -2.38 -8.03 -35.38
C ASP A 298 -2.53 -9.31 -34.56
N SER A 299 -2.87 -10.40 -35.22
CA SER A 299 -3.07 -11.72 -34.61
C SER A 299 -1.79 -12.32 -33.98
N SER A 300 -0.62 -11.76 -34.26
CA SER A 300 0.65 -12.19 -33.62
C SER A 300 0.85 -11.63 -32.20
N CYS A 301 0.02 -10.68 -31.76
CA CYS A 301 0.12 -10.07 -30.44
C CYS A 301 -0.42 -11.04 -29.37
N MET A 302 0.46 -11.55 -28.51
CA MET A 302 0.08 -12.47 -27.43
C MET A 302 -0.53 -11.77 -26.21
N CYS A 303 -0.20 -10.50 -25.98
CA CYS A 303 -0.77 -9.65 -24.94
C CYS A 303 -1.15 -8.30 -25.55
N TYR A 304 -2.44 -7.97 -25.54
CA TYR A 304 -2.96 -6.73 -26.11
C TYR A 304 -3.69 -5.91 -25.06
N THR A 305 -3.09 -4.78 -24.67
CA THR A 305 -3.55 -3.94 -23.55
C THR A 305 -4.41 -2.75 -23.97
N ASP A 306 -4.43 -2.42 -25.25
CA ASP A 306 -5.14 -1.27 -25.80
C ASP A 306 -6.65 -1.52 -26.04
N SER A 307 -7.32 -0.51 -26.57
CA SER A 307 -8.76 -0.54 -26.89
C SER A 307 -9.03 -1.31 -28.19
N GLY A 308 -10.18 -1.99 -28.24
CA GLY A 308 -10.59 -2.76 -29.42
C GLY A 308 -12.04 -3.22 -29.32
N LEU A 309 -12.43 -4.09 -30.25
CA LEU A 309 -13.74 -4.73 -30.22
C LEU A 309 -13.68 -6.04 -29.43
N MET A 310 -14.75 -6.31 -28.70
CA MET A 310 -14.88 -7.52 -27.88
C MET A 310 -15.04 -8.75 -28.74
N GLN A 311 -14.40 -9.83 -28.31
CA GLN A 311 -14.53 -11.21 -28.85
C GLN A 311 -14.54 -12.23 -27.71
N ASN A 312 -14.96 -13.44 -27.94
CA ASN A 312 -15.00 -14.53 -26.95
C ASN A 312 -15.66 -14.11 -25.61
N SER A 313 -16.63 -13.18 -25.68
CA SER A 313 -17.20 -12.50 -24.53
C SER A 313 -18.71 -12.67 -24.49
N ALA A 314 -19.17 -13.92 -24.48
CA ALA A 314 -20.59 -14.28 -24.42
C ALA A 314 -20.80 -15.49 -23.50
N CYS A 315 -21.91 -15.43 -22.75
CA CYS A 315 -22.49 -16.56 -22.02
C CYS A 315 -24.02 -16.45 -22.08
N GLU A 316 -24.73 -17.41 -21.47
CA GLU A 316 -26.21 -17.39 -21.42
C GLU A 316 -26.77 -16.09 -20.82
N ALA A 317 -26.07 -15.52 -19.83
CA ALA A 317 -26.53 -14.32 -19.10
C ALA A 317 -26.18 -12.99 -19.80
N LEU A 318 -25.16 -12.96 -20.62
CA LEU A 318 -24.64 -11.72 -21.22
C LEU A 318 -23.81 -11.99 -22.48
N ASP A 319 -24.06 -11.20 -23.55
CA ASP A 319 -23.24 -11.17 -24.77
C ASP A 319 -22.77 -9.74 -25.03
N VAL A 320 -21.46 -9.52 -25.14
CA VAL A 320 -20.83 -8.24 -25.45
C VAL A 320 -19.90 -8.31 -26.65
N ASN A 321 -19.93 -9.39 -27.42
CA ASN A 321 -19.15 -9.53 -28.64
C ASN A 321 -19.45 -8.41 -29.66
N GLY A 322 -18.42 -7.91 -30.32
CA GLY A 322 -18.50 -6.84 -31.31
C GLY A 322 -18.74 -5.44 -30.73
N MET A 323 -18.93 -5.29 -29.42
CA MET A 323 -18.99 -3.97 -28.76
C MET A 323 -17.58 -3.39 -28.60
N SER A 324 -17.49 -2.06 -28.44
CA SER A 324 -16.26 -1.45 -27.96
C SER A 324 -15.98 -1.92 -26.52
N ASN A 325 -14.70 -2.01 -26.13
CA ASN A 325 -14.34 -2.38 -24.76
C ASN A 325 -14.92 -1.41 -23.70
N ILE A 326 -15.13 -0.13 -24.04
CA ILE A 326 -15.78 0.87 -23.16
C ILE A 326 -17.25 0.53 -22.94
N ASP A 327 -18.01 0.30 -24.02
CA ASP A 327 -19.44 -0.04 -23.93
C ASP A 327 -19.65 -1.41 -23.27
N ALA A 328 -18.77 -2.37 -23.56
CA ALA A 328 -18.77 -3.69 -22.95
C ALA A 328 -18.52 -3.59 -21.44
N GLY A 329 -17.53 -2.80 -21.00
CA GLY A 329 -17.24 -2.55 -19.61
C GLY A 329 -18.44 -1.97 -18.86
N GLN A 330 -19.12 -0.99 -19.43
CA GLN A 330 -20.36 -0.42 -18.85
C GLN A 330 -21.48 -1.47 -18.75
N ARG A 331 -21.65 -2.28 -19.77
CA ARG A 331 -22.68 -3.31 -19.79
C ARG A 331 -22.41 -4.43 -18.80
N ILE A 332 -21.15 -4.85 -18.66
CA ILE A 332 -20.72 -5.84 -17.67
C ILE A 332 -20.92 -5.26 -16.25
N THR A 333 -20.48 -4.02 -15.99
CA THR A 333 -20.68 -3.34 -14.71
C THR A 333 -22.15 -3.30 -14.31
N THR A 334 -23.02 -2.89 -15.23
CA THR A 334 -24.48 -2.88 -15.00
C THR A 334 -25.03 -4.26 -14.67
N TRP A 335 -24.53 -5.31 -15.32
CA TRP A 335 -24.93 -6.67 -15.02
C TRP A 335 -24.46 -7.12 -13.64
N LEU A 336 -23.22 -6.82 -13.27
CA LEU A 336 -22.65 -7.13 -11.95
C LEU A 336 -23.45 -6.47 -10.82
N GLU A 337 -23.80 -5.19 -10.97
CA GLU A 337 -24.63 -4.46 -10.00
C GLU A 337 -26.02 -5.05 -9.85
N ARG A 338 -26.71 -5.34 -10.96
CA ARG A 338 -28.07 -5.92 -10.95
C ARG A 338 -28.11 -7.30 -10.28
N ASN A 339 -27.03 -8.06 -10.35
CA ASN A 339 -26.93 -9.39 -9.76
C ASN A 339 -26.27 -9.37 -8.37
N SER A 340 -25.95 -8.19 -7.82
CA SER A 340 -25.31 -8.02 -6.50
C SER A 340 -23.99 -8.80 -6.36
N VAL A 341 -23.22 -8.90 -7.45
CA VAL A 341 -21.89 -9.53 -7.49
C VAL A 341 -20.75 -8.54 -7.72
N GLY A 342 -21.07 -7.26 -7.93
CA GLY A 342 -20.07 -6.19 -8.03
C GLY A 342 -20.69 -4.81 -7.93
N THR A 343 -19.85 -3.81 -7.69
CA THR A 343 -20.25 -2.39 -7.55
C THR A 343 -19.17 -1.49 -8.12
N GLN A 344 -19.58 -0.45 -8.83
CA GLN A 344 -18.64 0.59 -9.27
C GLN A 344 -18.01 1.26 -8.05
N THR A 345 -16.69 1.41 -8.05
CA THR A 345 -15.92 1.89 -6.90
C THR A 345 -14.73 2.71 -7.36
N VAL A 346 -14.38 3.70 -6.55
CA VAL A 346 -13.16 4.48 -6.72
C VAL A 346 -12.14 4.02 -5.69
N ASN A 347 -10.96 3.67 -6.14
CA ASN A 347 -9.83 3.32 -5.29
C ASN A 347 -8.67 4.30 -5.47
N TYR A 348 -7.82 4.39 -4.46
CA TYR A 348 -6.63 5.23 -4.45
C TYR A 348 -5.38 4.41 -4.17
N LYS A 349 -4.24 4.80 -4.74
CA LYS A 349 -2.93 4.28 -4.33
C LYS A 349 -2.50 4.85 -2.99
N LEU A 350 -2.93 6.08 -2.68
CA LEU A 350 -2.74 6.72 -1.38
C LEU A 350 -3.26 5.79 -0.27
N ARG A 351 -2.48 5.64 0.79
CA ARG A 351 -2.82 4.82 1.96
C ARG A 351 -2.82 5.69 3.19
N ASP A 352 -3.55 5.25 4.21
CA ASP A 352 -3.50 5.88 5.51
C ASP A 352 -2.08 5.89 6.05
N TRP A 353 -1.71 6.96 6.72
CA TRP A 353 -0.36 7.16 7.17
C TRP A 353 -0.10 6.41 8.48
N LEU A 354 0.82 5.45 8.42
CA LEU A 354 1.42 4.82 9.59
C LEU A 354 2.43 5.80 10.20
N PHE A 355 2.02 6.59 11.18
CA PHE A 355 2.90 7.58 11.78
C PHE A 355 3.49 7.14 13.13
N ALA A 356 2.94 6.12 13.75
CA ALA A 356 3.47 5.55 14.99
C ALA A 356 4.80 4.80 14.77
N ARG A 357 5.73 4.99 15.67
CA ARG A 357 6.98 4.23 15.75
C ARG A 357 7.24 3.80 17.18
N GLN A 358 7.83 2.63 17.39
CA GLN A 358 8.30 2.18 18.70
C GLN A 358 9.61 2.88 18.99
N ARG A 359 9.55 4.06 19.60
CA ARG A 359 10.71 4.89 19.98
C ARG A 359 10.73 5.15 21.47
N TYR A 360 11.86 4.90 22.11
CA TYR A 360 12.11 5.36 23.47
C TYR A 360 12.33 6.90 23.49
N TRP A 361 13.14 7.40 22.54
CA TRP A 361 13.39 8.83 22.36
C TRP A 361 12.49 9.36 21.25
N GLY A 362 11.22 9.53 21.59
CA GLY A 362 10.14 9.94 20.71
C GLY A 362 9.06 10.67 21.49
N GLU A 363 8.12 11.22 20.76
CA GLU A 363 6.97 11.90 21.32
C GLU A 363 5.93 10.89 21.82
N PRO A 364 5.54 10.92 23.11
CA PRO A 364 4.57 9.97 23.64
C PRO A 364 3.15 10.29 23.19
N PHE A 365 2.37 9.27 22.86
CA PHE A 365 0.95 9.39 22.62
C PHE A 365 0.23 9.79 23.91
N PRO A 366 -0.60 10.85 23.89
CA PRO A 366 -1.27 11.37 25.10
C PRO A 366 -2.58 10.62 25.39
N VAL A 367 -2.54 9.27 25.41
CA VAL A 367 -3.70 8.41 25.64
C VAL A 367 -3.43 7.40 26.74
N VAL A 368 -4.47 7.04 27.47
CA VAL A 368 -4.45 6.02 28.50
C VAL A 368 -5.40 4.90 28.07
N TYR A 369 -4.98 3.67 28.26
CA TYR A 369 -5.80 2.49 28.01
C TYR A 369 -6.49 2.09 29.32
N SER A 370 -7.80 1.87 29.26
CA SER A 370 -8.57 1.18 30.29
C SER A 370 -9.11 -0.12 29.71
N ASP A 371 -9.62 -1.02 30.57
CA ASP A 371 -10.09 -2.34 30.15
C ASP A 371 -11.23 -2.28 29.11
N ASP A 372 -11.97 -1.16 29.05
CA ASP A 372 -13.12 -0.99 28.15
C ASP A 372 -12.88 -0.03 26.97
N CYS A 373 -11.96 0.94 27.08
CA CYS A 373 -11.67 1.92 26.03
C CYS A 373 -10.36 2.67 26.30
N PHE A 374 -9.89 3.44 25.32
CA PHE A 374 -8.85 4.46 25.52
C PHE A 374 -9.49 5.83 25.67
N SER A 375 -8.97 6.64 26.56
CA SER A 375 -9.39 8.02 26.84
C SER A 375 -8.19 8.99 26.83
#